data_30cbd8473553f2995cf368975023c231
#
_entry.id   30cbd8473553f2995cf368975023c231
#
_cell.length_a   1.000
_cell.length_b   1.000
_cell.length_c   1.000
_cell.angle_alpha   90.00
_cell.angle_beta   90.00
_cell.angle_gamma   90.00
#
_symmetry.space_group_name_H-M   'P 1'
#
loop_
_entity.id
_entity.type
_entity.pdbx_description
1 polymer ?
#
loop_
_entity_poly.entity_id
_entity_poly.type
_entity_poly.pdbx_seq_one_letter_code
_entity_poly.pdbx_strand_id
1 'polypeptide(L)'
;MRNLFFISIITMTFYVSSEDTISPWMADYFERIHKHINDENYEKAQKELEMGDKNYFRGGRTYEAALNYQLYGQLYAVQSQYTNAIPWFEKALATEKMPRIGEQEVRFQLAQTYFMIGKYENVIPLLEEFITVGEKYKYPVSARVNLLMAYSHGRIEQYEPSYFHIKQANNKSDKPQTDWIEYAFSLAMKLEKLDDAEVLGTRLLFLEPNKKKYWNQVSALYFAKEFELNSLSALELAYENNTLNKEDDYLLLAKYYLYQKSPLKSVLVINDGINKNLVKENEDNLKLLSSSYFYARDLD
;
A
#
# COMPACT_ATOMS: atom_id res chain seq x y z
N MET A 1 6.25 -1.74 -5.13
CA MET A 1 4.85 -1.44 -5.48
C MET A 1 4.24 -2.36 -6.57
N ARG A 2 5.06 -2.99 -7.44
CA ARG A 2 4.55 -3.86 -8.53
C ARG A 2 3.93 -5.20 -8.07
N ASN A 3 4.20 -5.65 -6.85
CA ASN A 3 3.69 -6.92 -6.30
C ASN A 3 2.44 -6.79 -5.42
N LEU A 4 1.91 -5.57 -5.21
CA LEU A 4 0.76 -5.31 -4.33
C LEU A 4 -0.61 -5.50 -5.02
N PHE A 5 -0.62 -5.47 -6.34
CA PHE A 5 -1.85 -5.62 -7.13
C PHE A 5 -1.71 -6.76 -8.14
N PHE A 6 -1.38 -7.96 -7.66
CA PHE A 6 -1.82 -9.11 -8.42
C PHE A 6 -3.33 -9.02 -8.52
N ILE A 7 -3.86 -8.89 -9.74
CA ILE A 7 -5.23 -9.28 -10.02
C ILE A 7 -5.29 -10.71 -9.47
N SER A 8 -5.78 -10.84 -8.24
CA SER A 8 -5.99 -12.16 -7.68
C SER A 8 -6.93 -12.81 -8.69
N ILE A 9 -6.46 -13.86 -9.32
CA ILE A 9 -7.30 -14.74 -10.12
C ILE A 9 -8.35 -15.21 -9.12
N ILE A 10 -9.47 -14.48 -9.13
CA ILE A 10 -10.55 -14.72 -8.20
C ILE A 10 -11.18 -15.99 -8.73
N THR A 11 -11.13 -17.05 -7.92
CA THR A 11 -12.04 -18.17 -8.11
C THR A 11 -13.43 -17.58 -8.25
N MET A 12 -13.99 -17.64 -9.45
CA MET A 12 -15.37 -17.22 -9.72
C MET A 12 -16.26 -18.06 -8.81
N THR A 13 -16.60 -17.52 -7.64
CA THR A 13 -17.76 -18.01 -6.92
C THR A 13 -18.95 -17.53 -7.72
N PHE A 14 -19.53 -18.44 -8.50
CA PHE A 14 -20.83 -18.20 -9.13
C PHE A 14 -21.83 -17.98 -7.99
N TYR A 15 -22.08 -16.72 -7.66
CA TYR A 15 -23.14 -16.37 -6.73
C TYR A 15 -24.47 -16.61 -7.45
N VAL A 16 -24.97 -17.82 -7.30
CA VAL A 16 -26.28 -18.22 -7.78
C VAL A 16 -27.31 -17.66 -6.81
N SER A 17 -27.95 -16.57 -7.16
CA SER A 17 -29.28 -16.32 -6.63
C SER A 17 -30.23 -17.33 -7.28
N SER A 18 -31.29 -17.75 -6.60
CA SER A 18 -32.21 -18.78 -7.09
C SER A 18 -32.94 -18.43 -8.41
N GLU A 19 -32.76 -17.23 -8.94
CA GLU A 19 -33.35 -16.74 -10.20
C GLU A 19 -32.36 -16.68 -11.38
N ASP A 20 -31.02 -16.70 -11.12
CA ASP A 20 -29.97 -16.51 -12.14
C ASP A 20 -29.06 -17.75 -12.27
N THR A 21 -29.66 -18.95 -12.41
CA THR A 21 -28.87 -20.17 -12.65
C THR A 21 -28.39 -20.24 -14.09
N ILE A 22 -27.08 -20.13 -14.28
CA ILE A 22 -26.49 -20.50 -15.57
C ILE A 22 -26.68 -21.99 -15.81
N SER A 23 -26.91 -22.39 -17.06
CA SER A 23 -27.03 -23.81 -17.41
C SER A 23 -25.74 -24.57 -17.12
N PRO A 24 -25.80 -25.89 -16.79
CA PRO A 24 -24.60 -26.66 -16.48
C PRO A 24 -23.52 -26.60 -17.57
N TRP A 25 -23.91 -26.66 -18.85
CA TRP A 25 -22.93 -26.58 -19.95
C TRP A 25 -22.25 -25.21 -20.04
N MET A 26 -22.95 -24.13 -19.61
CA MET A 26 -22.40 -22.79 -19.57
C MET A 26 -21.42 -22.64 -18.40
N ALA A 27 -21.72 -23.26 -17.26
CA ALA A 27 -20.78 -23.33 -16.13
C ALA A 27 -19.48 -24.01 -16.55
N ASP A 28 -19.58 -25.18 -17.23
CA ASP A 28 -18.40 -25.89 -17.75
C ASP A 28 -17.61 -25.06 -18.78
N TYR A 29 -18.31 -24.27 -19.61
CA TYR A 29 -17.68 -23.38 -20.57
C TYR A 29 -16.84 -22.31 -19.87
N PHE A 30 -17.40 -21.62 -18.88
CA PHE A 30 -16.68 -20.58 -18.14
C PHE A 30 -15.55 -21.17 -17.29
N GLU A 31 -15.73 -22.35 -16.69
CA GLU A 31 -14.70 -23.04 -15.92
C GLU A 31 -13.49 -23.41 -16.79
N ARG A 32 -13.73 -23.92 -18.02
CA ARG A 32 -12.63 -24.21 -18.96
C ARG A 32 -11.84 -22.97 -19.34
N ILE A 33 -12.51 -21.84 -19.58
CA ILE A 33 -11.82 -20.59 -19.90
C ILE A 33 -10.99 -20.11 -18.70
N HIS A 34 -11.55 -20.16 -17.49
CA HIS A 34 -10.80 -19.84 -16.28
C HIS A 34 -9.58 -20.73 -16.11
N LYS A 35 -9.74 -22.03 -16.35
CA LYS A 35 -8.62 -22.97 -16.31
C LYS A 35 -7.55 -22.59 -17.34
N HIS A 36 -7.93 -22.25 -18.57
CA HIS A 36 -6.96 -21.81 -19.58
C HIS A 36 -6.24 -20.52 -19.17
N ILE A 37 -6.93 -19.56 -18.55
CA ILE A 37 -6.31 -18.34 -18.04
C ILE A 37 -5.33 -18.66 -16.90
N ASN A 38 -5.71 -19.53 -15.96
CA ASN A 38 -4.89 -19.94 -14.83
C ASN A 38 -3.64 -20.72 -15.26
N ASP A 39 -3.79 -21.57 -16.29
CA ASP A 39 -2.71 -22.36 -16.89
C ASP A 39 -1.85 -21.54 -17.89
N GLU A 40 -2.07 -20.21 -17.96
CA GLU A 40 -1.41 -19.28 -18.90
C GLU A 40 -1.59 -19.65 -20.39
N ASN A 41 -2.59 -20.46 -20.72
CA ASN A 41 -2.94 -20.84 -22.09
C ASN A 41 -3.83 -19.78 -22.76
N TYR A 42 -3.35 -18.54 -22.84
CA TYR A 42 -4.14 -17.37 -23.25
C TYR A 42 -4.73 -17.45 -24.64
N GLU A 43 -4.01 -18.06 -25.59
CA GLU A 43 -4.53 -18.29 -26.96
C GLU A 43 -5.76 -19.17 -26.98
N LYS A 44 -5.78 -20.25 -26.14
CA LYS A 44 -6.94 -21.13 -26.04
C LYS A 44 -8.11 -20.44 -25.38
N ALA A 45 -7.84 -19.69 -24.28
CA ALA A 45 -8.86 -18.91 -23.63
C ALA A 45 -9.51 -17.91 -24.59
N GLN A 46 -8.69 -17.18 -25.37
CA GLN A 46 -9.19 -16.23 -26.36
C GLN A 46 -10.05 -16.90 -27.44
N LYS A 47 -9.62 -18.01 -28.00
CA LYS A 47 -10.39 -18.76 -29.02
C LYS A 47 -11.74 -19.22 -28.49
N GLU A 48 -11.80 -19.73 -27.25
CA GLU A 48 -13.07 -20.16 -26.66
C GLU A 48 -13.99 -18.96 -26.41
N LEU A 49 -13.47 -17.82 -25.92
CA LEU A 49 -14.25 -16.58 -25.74
C LEU A 49 -14.81 -16.07 -27.08
N GLU A 50 -14.00 -16.05 -28.15
CA GLU A 50 -14.44 -15.66 -29.50
C GLU A 50 -15.53 -16.58 -30.06
N MET A 51 -15.44 -17.89 -29.82
CA MET A 51 -16.47 -18.87 -30.19
C MET A 51 -17.76 -18.62 -29.40
N GLY A 52 -17.64 -18.32 -28.10
CA GLY A 52 -18.80 -17.99 -27.27
C GLY A 52 -19.50 -16.72 -27.74
N ASP A 53 -18.74 -15.66 -28.01
CA ASP A 53 -19.28 -14.39 -28.48
C ASP A 53 -20.02 -14.57 -29.83
N LYS A 54 -19.45 -15.34 -30.75
CA LYS A 54 -20.03 -15.59 -32.08
C LYS A 54 -21.29 -16.48 -32.03
N ASN A 55 -21.29 -17.50 -31.21
CA ASN A 55 -22.30 -18.55 -31.26
C ASN A 55 -23.40 -18.42 -30.21
N TYR A 56 -23.09 -17.89 -29.04
CA TYR A 56 -23.98 -17.90 -27.87
C TYR A 56 -24.39 -16.50 -27.38
N PHE A 57 -23.51 -15.49 -27.50
CA PHE A 57 -23.73 -14.18 -26.86
C PHE A 57 -23.96 -13.05 -27.85
N ARG A 58 -24.14 -13.34 -29.12
CA ARG A 58 -24.27 -12.37 -30.21
C ARG A 58 -25.38 -11.36 -29.97
N GLY A 59 -25.00 -10.13 -29.64
CA GLY A 59 -25.94 -9.03 -29.37
C GLY A 59 -26.64 -9.12 -28.02
N GLY A 60 -26.21 -10.03 -27.13
CA GLY A 60 -26.89 -10.33 -25.88
C GLY A 60 -26.60 -9.34 -24.77
N ARG A 61 -27.65 -8.75 -24.24
CA ARG A 61 -27.68 -8.15 -22.90
C ARG A 61 -28.19 -9.19 -21.92
N THR A 62 -27.44 -10.30 -21.75
CA THR A 62 -27.76 -11.38 -20.82
C THR A 62 -26.69 -11.47 -19.74
N TYR A 63 -26.99 -12.21 -18.67
CA TYR A 63 -26.00 -12.45 -17.60
C TYR A 63 -24.78 -13.21 -18.13
N GLU A 64 -24.99 -14.20 -18.98
CA GLU A 64 -23.91 -14.99 -19.58
C GLU A 64 -23.03 -14.13 -20.49
N ALA A 65 -23.62 -13.20 -21.24
CA ALA A 65 -22.84 -12.26 -22.03
C ALA A 65 -21.97 -11.35 -21.14
N ALA A 66 -22.52 -10.92 -20.01
CA ALA A 66 -21.76 -10.12 -19.03
C ALA A 66 -20.57 -10.90 -18.46
N LEU A 67 -20.75 -12.19 -18.13
CA LEU A 67 -19.67 -13.07 -17.67
C LEU A 67 -18.60 -13.28 -18.77
N ASN A 68 -19.02 -13.46 -20.02
CA ASN A 68 -18.08 -13.57 -21.14
C ASN A 68 -17.25 -12.30 -21.31
N TYR A 69 -17.86 -11.13 -21.21
CA TYR A 69 -17.15 -9.84 -21.27
C TYR A 69 -16.22 -9.65 -20.08
N GLN A 70 -16.62 -10.06 -18.88
CA GLN A 70 -15.74 -10.05 -17.71
C GLN A 70 -14.49 -10.90 -17.94
N LEU A 71 -14.65 -12.11 -18.50
CA LEU A 71 -13.52 -13.00 -18.80
C LEU A 71 -12.57 -12.44 -19.86
N TYR A 72 -13.09 -11.76 -20.90
CA TYR A 72 -12.23 -11.00 -21.82
C TYR A 72 -11.41 -9.95 -21.10
N GLY A 73 -12.06 -9.15 -20.23
CA GLY A 73 -11.36 -8.16 -19.42
C GLY A 73 -10.25 -8.79 -18.57
N GLN A 74 -10.54 -9.89 -17.89
CA GLN A 74 -9.57 -10.64 -17.09
C GLN A 74 -8.42 -11.19 -17.94
N LEU A 75 -8.72 -11.79 -19.09
CA LEU A 75 -7.72 -12.34 -20.01
C LEU A 75 -6.72 -11.27 -20.46
N TYR A 76 -7.18 -10.09 -20.83
CA TYR A 76 -6.29 -8.98 -21.19
C TYR A 76 -5.54 -8.42 -19.97
N ALA A 77 -6.19 -8.32 -18.82
CA ALA A 77 -5.59 -7.78 -17.62
C ALA A 77 -4.44 -8.65 -17.08
N VAL A 78 -4.59 -10.00 -17.08
CA VAL A 78 -3.51 -10.92 -16.64
C VAL A 78 -2.30 -10.87 -17.59
N GLN A 79 -2.51 -10.56 -18.87
CA GLN A 79 -1.45 -10.30 -19.83
C GLN A 79 -0.86 -8.89 -19.74
N SER A 80 -1.24 -8.11 -18.72
CA SER A 80 -0.85 -6.69 -18.55
C SER A 80 -1.32 -5.77 -19.69
N GLN A 81 -2.28 -6.21 -20.51
CA GLN A 81 -2.88 -5.43 -21.59
C GLN A 81 -4.07 -4.61 -21.07
N TYR A 82 -3.81 -3.78 -20.07
CA TYR A 82 -4.84 -3.07 -19.31
C TYR A 82 -5.74 -2.18 -20.17
N THR A 83 -5.18 -1.50 -21.17
CA THR A 83 -5.96 -0.66 -22.07
C THR A 83 -6.98 -1.47 -22.89
N ASN A 84 -6.62 -2.72 -23.24
CA ASN A 84 -7.52 -3.62 -23.96
C ASN A 84 -8.57 -4.25 -23.03
N ALA A 85 -8.28 -4.37 -21.73
CA ALA A 85 -9.19 -4.95 -20.74
C ALA A 85 -10.37 -4.03 -20.40
N ILE A 86 -10.11 -2.70 -20.34
CA ILE A 86 -11.10 -1.69 -19.92
C ILE A 86 -12.43 -1.81 -20.69
N PRO A 87 -12.47 -1.76 -22.03
CA PRO A 87 -13.73 -1.78 -22.77
C PRO A 87 -14.54 -3.06 -22.55
N TRP A 88 -13.90 -4.16 -22.16
CA TRP A 88 -14.59 -5.40 -21.85
C TRP A 88 -15.26 -5.39 -20.49
N PHE A 89 -14.59 -4.84 -19.46
CA PHE A 89 -15.22 -4.65 -18.16
C PHE A 89 -16.35 -3.62 -18.24
N GLU A 90 -16.20 -2.56 -19.01
CA GLU A 90 -17.28 -1.57 -19.26
C GLU A 90 -18.46 -2.20 -19.97
N LYS A 91 -18.22 -3.07 -20.98
CA LYS A 91 -19.31 -3.83 -21.64
C LYS A 91 -20.02 -4.76 -20.64
N ALA A 92 -19.28 -5.44 -19.76
CA ALA A 92 -19.88 -6.31 -18.76
C ALA A 92 -20.84 -5.52 -17.85
N LEU A 93 -20.41 -4.38 -17.34
CA LEU A 93 -21.25 -3.49 -16.52
C LEU A 93 -22.46 -2.92 -17.31
N ALA A 94 -22.27 -2.55 -18.57
CA ALA A 94 -23.29 -1.98 -19.42
C ALA A 94 -24.43 -2.97 -19.81
N THR A 95 -24.26 -4.26 -19.51
CA THR A 95 -25.37 -5.23 -19.69
C THR A 95 -26.49 -5.02 -18.69
N GLU A 96 -26.17 -4.53 -17.48
CA GLU A 96 -27.09 -4.37 -16.32
C GLU A 96 -27.77 -5.70 -15.95
N LYS A 97 -27.12 -6.84 -16.25
CA LYS A 97 -27.66 -8.19 -16.04
C LYS A 97 -26.93 -9.00 -15.00
N MET A 98 -25.85 -8.45 -14.45
CA MET A 98 -25.08 -9.14 -13.41
C MET A 98 -25.82 -9.08 -12.06
N PRO A 99 -25.77 -10.16 -11.26
CA PRO A 99 -26.10 -10.04 -9.83
C PRO A 99 -25.21 -8.98 -9.19
N ARG A 100 -25.75 -8.24 -8.21
CA ARG A 100 -25.01 -7.12 -7.58
C ARG A 100 -23.61 -7.45 -7.13
N ILE A 101 -23.39 -8.63 -6.56
CA ILE A 101 -22.06 -9.07 -6.11
C ILE A 101 -21.12 -9.18 -7.31
N GLY A 102 -21.54 -9.80 -8.40
CA GLY A 102 -20.77 -9.90 -9.64
C GLY A 102 -20.47 -8.53 -10.25
N GLU A 103 -21.46 -7.65 -10.24
CA GLU A 103 -21.29 -6.26 -10.69
C GLU A 103 -20.23 -5.53 -9.87
N GLN A 104 -20.24 -5.67 -8.53
CA GLN A 104 -19.22 -5.07 -7.66
C GLN A 104 -17.82 -5.64 -7.93
N GLU A 105 -17.75 -6.92 -8.24
CA GLU A 105 -16.48 -7.55 -8.60
C GLU A 105 -15.91 -6.97 -9.90
N VAL A 106 -16.72 -6.82 -10.93
CA VAL A 106 -16.30 -6.20 -12.20
C VAL A 106 -15.91 -4.74 -11.99
N ARG A 107 -16.64 -3.97 -11.16
CA ARG A 107 -16.26 -2.60 -10.81
C ARG A 107 -14.88 -2.54 -10.16
N PHE A 108 -14.62 -3.45 -9.24
CA PHE A 108 -13.32 -3.51 -8.58
C PHE A 108 -12.19 -3.88 -9.56
N GLN A 109 -12.43 -4.84 -10.46
CA GLN A 109 -11.47 -5.22 -11.51
C GLN A 109 -11.20 -4.06 -12.49
N LEU A 110 -12.23 -3.33 -12.88
CA LEU A 110 -12.12 -2.14 -13.73
C LEU A 110 -11.33 -1.04 -13.01
N ALA A 111 -11.63 -0.79 -11.74
CA ALA A 111 -10.89 0.18 -10.93
C ALA A 111 -9.40 -0.19 -10.80
N GLN A 112 -9.07 -1.46 -10.54
CA GLN A 112 -7.70 -1.94 -10.54
C GLN A 112 -7.02 -1.72 -11.90
N THR A 113 -7.75 -1.98 -12.99
CA THR A 113 -7.22 -1.83 -14.35
C THR A 113 -6.90 -0.36 -14.66
N TYR A 114 -7.78 0.58 -14.28
CA TYR A 114 -7.51 2.02 -14.39
C TYR A 114 -6.33 2.45 -13.53
N PHE A 115 -6.20 1.91 -12.32
CA PHE A 115 -5.06 2.18 -11.45
C PHE A 115 -3.73 1.76 -12.11
N MET A 116 -3.69 0.59 -12.75
CA MET A 116 -2.49 0.07 -13.40
C MET A 116 -1.99 0.94 -14.57
N ILE A 117 -2.87 1.67 -15.23
CA ILE A 117 -2.53 2.61 -16.30
C ILE A 117 -2.42 4.07 -15.82
N GLY A 118 -2.50 4.30 -14.50
CA GLY A 118 -2.32 5.63 -13.90
C GLY A 118 -3.53 6.58 -14.03
N LYS A 119 -4.69 6.09 -14.42
CA LYS A 119 -5.93 6.87 -14.49
C LYS A 119 -6.66 6.89 -13.14
N TYR A 120 -6.05 7.54 -12.16
CA TYR A 120 -6.52 7.50 -10.78
C TYR A 120 -7.88 8.18 -10.57
N GLU A 121 -8.20 9.22 -11.34
CA GLU A 121 -9.50 9.88 -11.30
C GLU A 121 -10.65 8.94 -11.71
N ASN A 122 -10.39 7.95 -12.58
CA ASN A 122 -11.40 6.97 -12.97
C ASN A 122 -11.60 5.87 -11.90
N VAL A 123 -10.60 5.64 -11.04
CA VAL A 123 -10.67 4.65 -9.97
C VAL A 123 -11.66 5.08 -8.88
N ILE A 124 -11.61 6.35 -8.50
CA ILE A 124 -12.33 6.88 -7.35
C ILE A 124 -13.83 6.68 -7.45
N PRO A 125 -14.53 7.15 -8.52
CA PRO A 125 -15.99 7.01 -8.61
C PRO A 125 -16.45 5.54 -8.66
N LEU A 126 -15.66 4.65 -9.26
CA LEU A 126 -15.98 3.21 -9.29
C LEU A 126 -15.96 2.61 -7.88
N LEU A 127 -14.98 2.98 -7.07
CA LEU A 127 -14.86 2.46 -5.71
C LEU A 127 -15.78 3.17 -4.72
N GLU A 128 -16.13 4.43 -4.93
CA GLU A 128 -17.18 5.12 -4.16
C GLU A 128 -18.53 4.42 -4.35
N GLU A 129 -18.88 4.08 -5.58
CA GLU A 129 -20.10 3.32 -5.87
C GLU A 129 -20.01 1.91 -5.25
N PHE A 130 -18.86 1.23 -5.35
CA PHE A 130 -18.62 -0.05 -4.68
C PHE A 130 -18.91 0.04 -3.18
N ILE A 131 -18.37 1.05 -2.49
CA ILE A 131 -18.54 1.26 -1.05
C ILE A 131 -20.00 1.55 -0.73
N THR A 132 -20.65 2.46 -1.47
CA THR A 132 -22.05 2.85 -1.28
C THR A 132 -22.99 1.66 -1.41
N VAL A 133 -22.78 0.82 -2.43
CA VAL A 133 -23.55 -0.42 -2.62
C VAL A 133 -23.28 -1.41 -1.49
N GLY A 134 -22.00 -1.53 -1.08
CA GLY A 134 -21.60 -2.38 0.04
C GLY A 134 -22.31 -2.01 1.34
N GLU A 135 -22.36 -0.73 1.67
CA GLU A 135 -23.05 -0.21 2.86
C GLU A 135 -24.56 -0.45 2.79
N LYS A 136 -25.18 -0.11 1.65
CA LYS A 136 -26.62 -0.25 1.45
C LYS A 136 -27.11 -1.69 1.59
N TYR A 137 -26.34 -2.65 1.07
CA TYR A 137 -26.74 -4.07 1.04
C TYR A 137 -25.96 -4.93 2.05
N LYS A 138 -25.18 -4.30 2.93
CA LYS A 138 -24.37 -4.96 3.97
C LYS A 138 -23.36 -5.96 3.42
N TYR A 139 -22.81 -5.69 2.24
CA TYR A 139 -21.67 -6.45 1.73
C TYR A 139 -20.37 -5.96 2.37
N PRO A 140 -19.45 -6.84 2.74
CA PRO A 140 -18.21 -6.43 3.36
C PRO A 140 -17.31 -5.68 2.36
N VAL A 141 -16.99 -4.44 2.71
CA VAL A 141 -15.96 -3.66 1.98
C VAL A 141 -14.59 -4.09 2.50
N SER A 142 -13.84 -4.80 1.68
CA SER A 142 -12.53 -5.35 2.06
C SER A 142 -11.47 -4.27 2.29
N ALA A 143 -10.40 -4.63 3.03
CA ALA A 143 -9.23 -3.75 3.19
C ALA A 143 -8.62 -3.36 1.84
N ARG A 144 -8.66 -4.24 0.82
CA ARG A 144 -8.11 -3.97 -0.52
C ARG A 144 -8.80 -2.83 -1.25
N VAL A 145 -10.12 -2.68 -1.11
CA VAL A 145 -10.87 -1.56 -1.68
C VAL A 145 -10.38 -0.24 -1.09
N ASN A 146 -10.29 -0.17 0.25
CA ASN A 146 -9.78 1.01 0.93
C ASN A 146 -8.32 1.30 0.58
N LEU A 147 -7.50 0.27 0.41
CA LEU A 147 -6.11 0.43 0.00
C LEU A 147 -5.99 1.04 -1.41
N LEU A 148 -6.80 0.55 -2.35
CA LEU A 148 -6.82 1.08 -3.72
C LEU A 148 -7.31 2.53 -3.76
N MET A 149 -8.34 2.87 -2.95
CA MET A 149 -8.80 4.26 -2.76
C MET A 149 -7.68 5.14 -2.19
N ALA A 150 -7.01 4.68 -1.12
CA ALA A 150 -5.94 5.43 -0.49
C ALA A 150 -4.82 5.78 -1.47
N TYR A 151 -4.34 4.79 -2.22
CA TYR A 151 -3.30 5.03 -3.20
C TYR A 151 -3.77 5.92 -4.36
N SER A 152 -5.00 5.76 -4.83
CA SER A 152 -5.55 6.59 -5.91
C SER A 152 -5.62 8.05 -5.51
N HIS A 153 -6.20 8.35 -4.34
CA HIS A 153 -6.22 9.70 -3.80
C HIS A 153 -4.82 10.28 -3.57
N GLY A 154 -3.90 9.47 -3.04
CA GLY A 154 -2.52 9.91 -2.82
C GLY A 154 -1.76 10.24 -4.11
N ARG A 155 -2.08 9.54 -5.22
CA ARG A 155 -1.48 9.79 -6.54
C ARG A 155 -1.93 11.09 -7.19
N ILE A 156 -3.11 11.57 -6.84
CA ILE A 156 -3.67 12.87 -7.26
C ILE A 156 -3.60 13.91 -6.15
N GLU A 157 -2.71 13.70 -5.18
CA GLU A 157 -2.37 14.63 -4.08
C GLU A 157 -3.54 14.98 -3.14
N GLN A 158 -4.58 14.20 -3.13
CA GLN A 158 -5.69 14.30 -2.19
C GLN A 158 -5.35 13.56 -0.88
N TYR A 159 -4.50 14.18 -0.05
CA TYR A 159 -3.88 13.50 1.10
C TYR A 159 -4.85 13.19 2.24
N GLU A 160 -5.85 14.04 2.52
CA GLU A 160 -6.86 13.76 3.55
C GLU A 160 -7.74 12.55 3.21
N PRO A 161 -8.37 12.43 2.02
CA PRO A 161 -9.07 11.21 1.63
C PRO A 161 -8.14 9.99 1.60
N SER A 162 -6.90 10.15 1.11
CA SER A 162 -5.90 9.08 1.11
C SER A 162 -5.65 8.55 2.53
N TYR A 163 -5.46 9.46 3.49
CA TYR A 163 -5.25 9.12 4.89
C TYR A 163 -6.47 8.43 5.51
N PHE A 164 -7.67 8.92 5.25
CA PHE A 164 -8.91 8.29 5.70
C PHE A 164 -8.98 6.83 5.24
N HIS A 165 -8.78 6.58 3.95
CA HIS A 165 -8.88 5.24 3.40
C HIS A 165 -7.76 4.30 3.84
N ILE A 166 -6.51 4.78 3.99
CA ILE A 166 -5.44 3.91 4.50
C ILE A 166 -5.65 3.51 5.96
N LYS A 167 -6.23 4.40 6.78
CA LYS A 167 -6.67 4.03 8.15
C LYS A 167 -7.73 2.95 8.12
N GLN A 168 -8.74 3.06 7.25
CA GLN A 168 -9.78 2.05 7.08
C GLN A 168 -9.19 0.70 6.63
N ALA A 169 -8.22 0.72 5.70
CA ALA A 169 -7.55 -0.50 5.25
C ALA A 169 -6.79 -1.20 6.40
N ASN A 170 -6.02 -0.43 7.18
CA ASN A 170 -5.30 -0.93 8.34
C ASN A 170 -6.23 -1.51 9.42
N ASN A 171 -7.37 -0.86 9.67
CA ASN A 171 -8.34 -1.30 10.69
C ASN A 171 -9.14 -2.54 10.27
N LYS A 172 -9.36 -2.74 8.96
CA LYS A 172 -10.09 -3.90 8.43
C LYS A 172 -9.22 -5.13 8.20
N SER A 173 -7.91 -5.01 8.38
CA SER A 173 -6.97 -6.13 8.23
C SER A 173 -6.54 -6.65 9.59
N ASP A 174 -6.70 -7.95 9.82
CA ASP A 174 -6.19 -8.60 11.05
C ASP A 174 -4.66 -8.50 11.15
N LYS A 175 -3.97 -8.47 10.02
CA LYS A 175 -2.53 -8.33 9.91
C LYS A 175 -2.17 -7.31 8.81
N PRO A 176 -2.29 -6.00 9.08
CA PRO A 176 -1.90 -5.00 8.11
C PRO A 176 -0.40 -5.11 7.82
N GLN A 177 -0.05 -4.98 6.55
CA GLN A 177 1.35 -5.06 6.11
C GLN A 177 2.10 -3.80 6.58
N THR A 178 3.39 -3.96 6.86
CA THR A 178 4.23 -2.87 7.36
C THR A 178 4.23 -1.65 6.43
N ASP A 179 4.18 -1.87 5.11
CA ASP A 179 4.12 -0.80 4.11
C ASP A 179 2.81 0.02 4.14
N TRP A 180 1.68 -0.59 4.55
CA TRP A 180 0.43 0.15 4.76
C TRP A 180 0.51 1.08 5.97
N ILE A 181 1.13 0.59 7.06
CA ILE A 181 1.36 1.39 8.27
C ILE A 181 2.33 2.52 7.96
N GLU A 182 3.40 2.23 7.22
CA GLU A 182 4.38 3.21 6.78
C GLU A 182 3.75 4.30 5.90
N TYR A 183 2.87 3.92 4.98
CA TYR A 183 2.17 4.88 4.15
C TYR A 183 1.23 5.76 4.98
N ALA A 184 0.48 5.17 5.93
CA ALA A 184 -0.37 5.91 6.86
C ALA A 184 0.46 6.89 7.72
N PHE A 185 1.62 6.45 8.22
CA PHE A 185 2.56 7.30 8.97
C PHE A 185 3.01 8.50 8.13
N SER A 186 3.44 8.24 6.88
CA SER A 186 3.91 9.30 6.00
C SER A 186 2.84 10.34 5.69
N LEU A 187 1.58 9.90 5.52
CA LEU A 187 0.44 10.79 5.33
C LEU A 187 0.10 11.57 6.62
N ALA A 188 0.14 10.90 7.78
CA ALA A 188 -0.11 11.55 9.07
C ALA A 188 0.92 12.66 9.32
N MET A 189 2.20 12.41 9.07
CA MET A 189 3.26 13.43 9.13
C MET A 189 3.00 14.59 8.17
N LYS A 190 2.62 14.29 6.92
CA LYS A 190 2.35 15.30 5.91
C LYS A 190 1.14 16.17 6.24
N LEU A 191 0.16 15.63 6.93
CA LEU A 191 -1.07 16.30 7.36
C LEU A 191 -0.97 16.88 8.78
N GLU A 192 0.22 16.86 9.37
CA GLU A 192 0.49 17.35 10.73
C GLU A 192 -0.38 16.68 11.81
N LYS A 193 -0.85 15.45 11.55
CA LYS A 193 -1.60 14.61 12.50
C LYS A 193 -0.61 13.88 13.42
N LEU A 194 0.12 14.64 14.22
CA LEU A 194 1.30 14.16 14.96
C LEU A 194 0.97 13.08 15.99
N ASP A 195 -0.20 13.11 16.61
CA ASP A 195 -0.62 12.07 17.57
C ASP A 195 -0.90 10.73 16.87
N ASP A 196 -1.58 10.76 15.71
CA ASP A 196 -1.77 9.57 14.89
C ASP A 196 -0.42 9.03 14.38
N ALA A 197 0.49 9.92 13.98
CA ALA A 197 1.84 9.55 13.55
C ALA A 197 2.62 8.86 14.68
N GLU A 198 2.48 9.31 15.94
CA GLU A 198 3.14 8.69 17.10
C GLU A 198 2.69 7.23 17.28
N VAL A 199 1.39 6.97 17.22
CA VAL A 199 0.83 5.62 17.30
C VAL A 199 1.36 4.73 16.17
N LEU A 200 1.36 5.25 14.94
CA LEU A 200 1.82 4.51 13.76
C LEU A 200 3.33 4.27 13.79
N GLY A 201 4.11 5.27 14.18
CA GLY A 201 5.57 5.18 14.30
C GLY A 201 6.00 4.16 15.36
N THR A 202 5.36 4.20 16.54
CA THR A 202 5.60 3.21 17.59
C THR A 202 5.29 1.78 17.11
N ARG A 203 4.20 1.62 16.34
CA ARG A 203 3.85 0.33 15.76
C ARG A 203 4.89 -0.16 14.74
N LEU A 204 5.44 0.73 13.92
CA LEU A 204 6.52 0.41 12.97
C LEU A 204 7.77 -0.06 13.70
N LEU A 205 8.17 0.62 14.78
CA LEU A 205 9.31 0.23 15.60
C LEU A 205 9.11 -1.13 16.27
N PHE A 206 7.89 -1.42 16.72
CA PHE A 206 7.56 -2.73 17.30
C PHE A 206 7.64 -3.87 16.28
N LEU A 207 7.16 -3.64 15.05
CA LEU A 207 7.17 -4.64 13.99
C LEU A 207 8.57 -4.89 13.41
N GLU A 208 9.36 -3.85 13.28
CA GLU A 208 10.67 -3.91 12.62
C GLU A 208 11.71 -3.05 13.37
N PRO A 209 12.12 -3.45 14.59
CA PRO A 209 13.01 -2.66 15.44
C PRO A 209 14.41 -2.45 14.84
N ASN A 210 14.83 -3.30 13.92
CA ASN A 210 16.13 -3.23 13.26
C ASN A 210 16.14 -2.32 12.03
N LYS A 211 15.01 -1.71 11.67
CA LYS A 211 14.94 -0.76 10.54
C LYS A 211 15.24 0.67 10.99
N LYS A 212 16.48 1.11 10.78
CA LYS A 212 16.95 2.48 11.02
C LYS A 212 15.97 3.56 10.54
N LYS A 213 15.36 3.36 9.35
CA LYS A 213 14.42 4.30 8.77
C LYS A 213 13.31 4.70 9.75
N TYR A 214 12.77 3.75 10.50
CA TYR A 214 11.67 4.01 11.43
C TYR A 214 12.13 4.77 12.68
N TRP A 215 13.34 4.49 13.18
CA TRP A 215 13.92 5.27 14.27
C TRP A 215 14.11 6.74 13.88
N ASN A 216 14.64 6.98 12.69
CA ASN A 216 14.83 8.35 12.19
C ASN A 216 13.48 9.07 11.99
N GLN A 217 12.48 8.38 11.48
CA GLN A 217 11.14 8.94 11.29
C GLN A 217 10.46 9.26 12.63
N VAL A 218 10.60 8.42 13.64
CA VAL A 218 10.04 8.65 14.98
C VAL A 218 10.81 9.77 15.69
N SER A 219 12.14 9.83 15.54
CA SER A 219 12.92 10.98 16.04
C SER A 219 12.46 12.31 15.42
N ALA A 220 12.28 12.34 14.10
CA ALA A 220 11.77 13.51 13.39
C ALA A 220 10.34 13.91 13.82
N LEU A 221 9.49 12.93 14.10
CA LEU A 221 8.16 13.14 14.65
C LEU A 221 8.23 13.84 16.03
N TYR A 222 9.04 13.32 16.95
CA TYR A 222 9.18 13.92 18.28
C TYR A 222 9.79 15.32 18.20
N PHE A 223 10.71 15.55 17.27
CA PHE A 223 11.22 16.89 17.00
C PHE A 223 10.10 17.82 16.51
N ALA A 224 9.22 17.38 15.62
CA ALA A 224 8.06 18.15 15.14
C ALA A 224 7.03 18.42 16.25
N LYS A 225 6.96 17.55 17.26
CA LYS A 225 6.12 17.75 18.47
C LYS A 225 6.80 18.65 19.52
N GLU A 226 8.00 19.15 19.25
CA GLU A 226 8.84 19.89 20.21
C GLU A 226 9.22 19.04 21.46
N PHE A 227 9.19 17.71 21.31
CA PHE A 227 9.58 16.78 22.36
C PHE A 227 11.05 16.35 22.15
N GLU A 228 11.98 17.30 22.38
CA GLU A 228 13.41 17.12 22.08
C GLU A 228 14.04 15.93 22.80
N LEU A 229 13.68 15.67 24.05
CA LEU A 229 14.16 14.53 24.81
C LEU A 229 13.71 13.20 24.21
N ASN A 230 12.47 13.12 23.75
CA ASN A 230 11.95 11.91 23.09
C ASN A 230 12.61 11.70 21.72
N SER A 231 12.90 12.81 21.01
CA SER A 231 13.65 12.76 19.75
C SER A 231 15.06 12.20 19.98
N LEU A 232 15.76 12.68 21.01
CA LEU A 232 17.07 12.13 21.42
C LEU A 232 16.96 10.65 21.81
N SER A 233 15.99 10.29 22.65
CA SER A 233 15.80 8.90 23.11
C SER A 233 15.56 7.94 21.93
N ALA A 234 14.84 8.37 20.90
CA ALA A 234 14.66 7.57 19.70
C ALA A 234 16.00 7.30 18.97
N LEU A 235 16.89 8.30 18.89
CA LEU A 235 18.22 8.15 18.31
C LEU A 235 19.16 7.30 19.21
N GLU A 236 19.07 7.45 20.54
CA GLU A 236 19.78 6.61 21.49
C GLU A 236 19.41 5.13 21.31
N LEU A 237 18.12 4.82 21.26
CA LEU A 237 17.66 3.46 21.03
C LEU A 237 18.09 2.91 19.67
N ALA A 238 18.10 3.77 18.63
CA ALA A 238 18.64 3.39 17.33
C ALA A 238 20.13 3.04 17.39
N TYR A 239 20.89 3.80 18.16
CA TYR A 239 22.32 3.55 18.39
C TYR A 239 22.54 2.24 19.15
N GLU A 240 21.84 2.03 20.27
CA GLU A 240 21.92 0.82 21.09
C GLU A 240 21.52 -0.45 20.31
N ASN A 241 20.54 -0.35 19.41
CA ASN A 241 20.15 -1.43 18.50
C ASN A 241 21.11 -1.59 17.29
N ASN A 242 22.23 -0.87 17.25
CA ASN A 242 23.22 -0.90 16.16
C ASN A 242 22.60 -0.62 14.77
N THR A 243 21.55 0.18 14.69
CA THR A 243 20.89 0.53 13.43
C THR A 243 21.53 1.75 12.76
N LEU A 244 22.26 2.59 13.50
CA LEU A 244 23.00 3.72 12.94
C LEU A 244 24.19 3.19 12.12
N ASN A 245 24.29 3.59 10.84
CA ASN A 245 25.28 3.06 9.93
C ASN A 245 25.88 4.09 8.97
N LYS A 246 25.66 5.39 9.23
CA LYS A 246 26.23 6.50 8.48
C LYS A 246 26.87 7.53 9.39
N GLU A 247 27.85 8.26 8.87
CA GLU A 247 28.52 9.36 9.55
C GLU A 247 27.54 10.37 10.15
N ASP A 248 26.58 10.84 9.34
CA ASP A 248 25.60 11.85 9.76
C ASP A 248 24.76 11.42 10.97
N ASP A 249 24.50 10.11 11.12
CA ASP A 249 23.71 9.61 12.26
C ASP A 249 24.46 9.76 13.58
N TYR A 250 25.74 9.38 13.59
CA TYR A 250 26.62 9.51 14.76
C TYR A 250 26.84 10.96 15.13
N LEU A 251 27.08 11.82 14.13
CA LEU A 251 27.29 13.23 14.34
C LEU A 251 26.01 13.95 14.80
N LEU A 252 24.84 13.53 14.29
CA LEU A 252 23.57 14.06 14.77
C LEU A 252 23.33 13.70 16.23
N LEU A 253 23.50 12.44 16.61
CA LEU A 253 23.35 11.98 17.99
C LEU A 253 24.35 12.70 18.92
N ALA A 254 25.59 12.86 18.50
CA ALA A 254 26.63 13.57 19.25
C ALA A 254 26.25 15.05 19.48
N LYS A 255 25.73 15.74 18.45
CA LYS A 255 25.24 17.11 18.56
C LYS A 255 24.06 17.24 19.51
N TYR A 256 23.12 16.30 19.47
CA TYR A 256 22.00 16.24 20.41
C TYR A 256 22.48 16.07 21.85
N TYR A 257 23.47 15.21 22.11
CA TYR A 257 24.06 15.06 23.44
C TYR A 257 24.71 16.35 23.94
N LEU A 258 25.44 17.09 23.08
CA LEU A 258 25.98 18.38 23.45
C LEU A 258 24.87 19.40 23.79
N TYR A 259 23.84 19.45 22.97
CA TYR A 259 22.69 20.32 23.20
C TYR A 259 21.99 20.00 24.54
N GLN A 260 21.88 18.74 24.89
CA GLN A 260 21.29 18.26 26.16
C GLN A 260 22.30 18.23 27.32
N LYS A 261 23.43 18.94 27.19
CA LYS A 261 24.46 19.06 28.24
C LYS A 261 25.00 17.70 28.71
N SER A 262 25.13 16.74 27.81
CA SER A 262 25.69 15.41 28.03
C SER A 262 26.97 15.18 27.20
N PRO A 263 28.02 16.00 27.39
CA PRO A 263 29.19 16.03 26.50
C PRO A 263 30.01 14.72 26.51
N LEU A 264 30.02 14.00 27.63
CA LEU A 264 30.72 12.68 27.69
C LEU A 264 30.05 11.65 26.76
N LYS A 265 28.71 11.64 26.68
CA LYS A 265 28.01 10.76 25.73
C LYS A 265 28.32 11.16 24.28
N SER A 266 28.44 12.45 23.99
CA SER A 266 28.89 12.94 22.67
C SER A 266 30.28 12.39 22.30
N VAL A 267 31.26 12.48 23.23
CA VAL A 267 32.61 11.92 23.05
C VAL A 267 32.53 10.42 22.74
N LEU A 268 31.76 9.67 23.52
CA LEU A 268 31.69 8.20 23.36
C LEU A 268 31.14 7.82 22.00
N VAL A 269 30.07 8.50 21.54
CA VAL A 269 29.43 8.20 20.24
C VAL A 269 30.35 8.55 19.08
N ILE A 270 31.03 9.69 19.11
CA ILE A 270 31.97 10.07 18.04
C ILE A 270 33.11 9.06 17.96
N ASN A 271 33.76 8.71 19.10
CA ASN A 271 34.82 7.75 19.14
C ASN A 271 34.37 6.35 18.68
N ASP A 272 33.19 5.90 19.07
CA ASP A 272 32.65 4.62 18.57
C ASP A 272 32.47 4.66 17.04
N GLY A 273 31.97 5.76 16.50
CA GLY A 273 31.84 5.95 15.06
C GLY A 273 33.18 5.95 14.33
N ILE A 274 34.21 6.56 14.89
CA ILE A 274 35.58 6.54 14.35
C ILE A 274 36.12 5.10 14.39
N ASN A 275 36.01 4.42 15.53
CA ASN A 275 36.47 3.04 15.69
C ASN A 275 35.82 2.05 14.73
N LYS A 276 34.54 2.29 14.38
CA LYS A 276 33.77 1.52 13.38
C LYS A 276 34.09 1.94 11.94
N ASN A 277 34.92 2.92 11.70
CA ASN A 277 35.22 3.54 10.39
C ASN A 277 33.98 4.15 9.73
N LEU A 278 33.00 4.55 10.51
CA LEU A 278 31.76 5.22 10.05
C LEU A 278 31.86 6.75 10.10
N VAL A 279 32.66 7.28 11.05
CA VAL A 279 32.96 8.71 11.18
C VAL A 279 34.40 8.96 10.76
N LYS A 280 34.58 9.89 9.82
CA LYS A 280 35.91 10.27 9.31
C LYS A 280 36.62 11.23 10.28
N GLU A 281 37.90 11.10 10.40
CA GLU A 281 38.75 12.03 11.16
C GLU A 281 39.11 13.26 10.31
N ASN A 282 38.12 14.02 9.89
CA ASN A 282 38.29 15.29 9.20
C ASN A 282 38.23 16.47 10.17
N GLU A 283 38.60 17.67 9.70
CA GLU A 283 38.68 18.87 10.53
C GLU A 283 37.39 19.17 11.30
N ASP A 284 36.23 19.05 10.64
CA ASP A 284 34.94 19.38 11.24
C ASP A 284 34.51 18.38 12.33
N ASN A 285 34.72 17.09 12.09
CA ASN A 285 34.40 16.04 13.06
C ASN A 285 35.34 16.07 14.25
N LEU A 286 36.64 16.35 14.03
CA LEU A 286 37.61 16.53 15.10
C LEU A 286 37.34 17.80 15.91
N LYS A 287 36.87 18.88 15.31
CA LYS A 287 36.38 20.08 16.03
C LYS A 287 35.22 19.74 16.94
N LEU A 288 34.25 18.96 16.45
CA LEU A 288 33.09 18.54 17.25
C LEU A 288 33.55 17.66 18.42
N LEU A 289 34.45 16.71 18.20
CA LEU A 289 35.04 15.85 19.24
C LEU A 289 35.77 16.68 20.26
N SER A 290 36.64 17.62 19.83
CA SER A 290 37.37 18.52 20.70
C SER A 290 36.45 19.38 21.57
N SER A 291 35.39 19.93 20.96
CA SER A 291 34.38 20.68 21.71
C SER A 291 33.67 19.82 22.75
N SER A 292 33.35 18.56 22.40
CA SER A 292 32.77 17.60 23.33
C SER A 292 33.64 17.34 24.53
N TYR A 293 34.97 17.12 24.31
CA TYR A 293 35.93 16.98 25.40
C TYR A 293 36.05 18.26 26.24
N PHE A 294 36.06 19.42 25.62
CA PHE A 294 36.18 20.70 26.35
C PHE A 294 35.01 20.86 27.31
N TYR A 295 33.77 20.69 26.83
CA TYR A 295 32.57 20.77 27.68
C TYR A 295 32.49 19.66 28.73
N ALA A 296 33.08 18.49 28.47
CA ALA A 296 33.12 17.40 29.44
C ALA A 296 34.01 17.70 30.64
N ARG A 297 35.03 18.58 30.51
CA ARG A 297 35.92 18.97 31.59
C ARG A 297 35.31 20.03 32.50
N ASP A 298 34.36 20.82 32.03
CA ASP A 298 33.70 21.88 32.83
C ASP A 298 32.59 21.34 33.75
N LEU A 299 32.41 20.01 33.81
CA LEU A 299 31.42 19.37 34.66
C LEU A 299 32.01 18.73 35.93
N ASP A 300 33.30 18.89 36.15
CA ASP A 300 33.99 18.60 37.40
C ASP A 300 34.12 19.89 38.23
#